data_a170716068b219d2492a2241dae73e22
#
_entry.id   a170716068b219d2492a2241dae73e22
#
_cell.length_a   1.000
_cell.length_b   1.000
_cell.length_c   1.000
_cell.angle_alpha   90.00
_cell.angle_beta   90.00
_cell.angle_gamma   90.00
#
_symmetry.space_group_name_H-M   'P 1'
#
loop_
_entity.id
_entity.type
_entity.pdbx_description
1 polymer ?
#
loop_
_entity_poly.entity_id
_entity_poly.type
_entity_poly.pdbx_seq_one_letter_code
_entity_poly.pdbx_strand_id
1 'polypeptide(L)'
;YGYDRNGNMTSDGRRGVTIDYNLLNFPEQIVAGSQKVTYIYSASGEKLATNANGSLTYYRSVMVYGNDNKLLYILTPEGTVTRNEGSSGTTYTYNYFKRDQVGSTRAVLSAVGTTLQNVQSTDYYPFGLAHSTNNLNKNKYLFSGKELQDGTVNNQMLGLYDFGMRQYDAIIGRWTTLDLYALKYPGVSPYNYCLNNPMNLIDPFGLEPTKDSMSDGNGGWIYYYTLDEVTVTGTTSGGDKPSPGYQPYTPTWPGFIPTGMGDDGGPGYPGPVGGGVPMLENAGANVLIPRER
;
A
#
# COMPACT_ATOMS: atom_id res chain seq x y z
N TYR A 1 6.12 -11.23 -19.96
CA TYR A 1 6.28 -9.94 -19.31
C TYR A 1 7.41 -9.17 -19.96
N GLY A 2 7.21 -7.86 -20.21
CA GLY A 2 8.25 -6.95 -20.66
C GLY A 2 8.59 -5.97 -19.53
N TYR A 3 9.82 -5.45 -19.53
CA TYR A 3 10.30 -4.51 -18.52
C TYR A 3 11.07 -3.38 -19.18
N ASP A 4 11.02 -2.18 -18.60
CA ASP A 4 11.85 -1.05 -19.01
C ASP A 4 13.26 -1.13 -18.38
N ARG A 5 14.09 -0.09 -18.63
CA ARG A 5 15.44 -0.01 -18.08
C ARG A 5 15.48 0.24 -16.58
N ASN A 6 14.38 0.76 -15.99
CA ASN A 6 14.23 0.95 -14.55
C ASN A 6 13.72 -0.33 -13.87
N GLY A 7 13.42 -1.40 -14.63
CA GLY A 7 12.86 -2.64 -14.14
C GLY A 7 11.36 -2.58 -13.85
N ASN A 8 10.64 -1.61 -14.38
CA ASN A 8 9.18 -1.55 -14.29
C ASN A 8 8.56 -2.49 -15.33
N MET A 9 7.55 -3.26 -14.95
CA MET A 9 6.83 -4.17 -15.84
C MET A 9 5.98 -3.39 -16.84
N THR A 10 6.43 -3.30 -18.10
CA THR A 10 5.74 -2.54 -19.16
C THR A 10 4.72 -3.35 -19.94
N SER A 11 4.73 -4.67 -19.80
CA SER A 11 3.71 -5.53 -20.41
C SER A 11 3.43 -6.77 -19.57
N ASP A 12 2.16 -7.13 -19.49
CA ASP A 12 1.67 -8.39 -18.91
C ASP A 12 0.88 -9.17 -19.98
N GLY A 13 1.53 -10.17 -20.58
CA GLY A 13 0.89 -11.01 -21.60
C GLY A 13 -0.25 -11.86 -21.05
N ARG A 14 -0.30 -12.14 -19.76
CA ARG A 14 -1.39 -12.88 -19.12
C ARG A 14 -2.68 -12.06 -19.09
N ARG A 15 -2.57 -10.76 -18.79
CA ARG A 15 -3.70 -9.81 -18.85
C ARG A 15 -3.90 -9.21 -20.23
N GLY A 16 -2.92 -9.32 -21.13
CA GLY A 16 -2.94 -8.69 -22.44
C GLY A 16 -2.87 -7.16 -22.34
N VAL A 17 -2.08 -6.62 -21.43
CA VAL A 17 -1.99 -5.18 -21.14
C VAL A 17 -0.59 -4.64 -21.36
N THR A 18 -0.52 -3.34 -21.63
CA THR A 18 0.69 -2.51 -21.50
C THR A 18 0.55 -1.57 -20.33
N ILE A 19 1.67 -1.22 -19.71
CA ILE A 19 1.74 -0.37 -18.51
C ILE A 19 2.76 0.72 -18.75
N ASP A 20 2.36 1.97 -18.59
CA ASP A 20 3.24 3.14 -18.62
C ASP A 20 3.45 3.67 -17.20
N TYR A 21 4.64 4.19 -16.94
CA TYR A 21 5.06 4.68 -15.63
C TYR A 21 5.45 6.14 -15.69
N ASN A 22 5.19 6.87 -14.61
CA ASN A 22 5.66 8.22 -14.42
C ASN A 22 7.14 8.28 -13.97
N LEU A 23 7.68 9.48 -13.77
CA LEU A 23 9.07 9.69 -13.35
C LEU A 23 9.41 9.11 -11.97
N LEU A 24 8.40 8.82 -11.15
CA LEU A 24 8.55 8.20 -9.82
C LEU A 24 8.44 6.66 -9.88
N ASN A 25 8.36 6.07 -11.08
CA ASN A 25 8.10 4.64 -11.30
C ASN A 25 6.77 4.14 -10.74
N PHE A 26 5.77 5.03 -10.61
CA PHE A 26 4.38 4.62 -10.36
C PHE A 26 3.66 4.40 -11.69
N PRO A 27 2.78 3.39 -11.78
CA PRO A 27 1.99 3.16 -12.99
C PRO A 27 1.08 4.37 -13.26
N GLU A 28 1.22 5.00 -14.42
CA GLU A 28 0.39 6.13 -14.84
C GLU A 28 -0.85 5.64 -15.59
N GLN A 29 -0.68 4.63 -16.43
CA GLN A 29 -1.80 3.97 -17.10
C GLN A 29 -1.54 2.49 -17.40
N ILE A 30 -2.63 1.72 -17.43
CA ILE A 30 -2.66 0.32 -17.83
C ILE A 30 -3.69 0.20 -18.94
N VAL A 31 -3.30 -0.30 -20.11
CA VAL A 31 -4.08 -0.24 -21.34
C VAL A 31 -4.22 -1.63 -21.98
N ALA A 32 -5.43 -1.93 -22.44
CA ALA A 32 -5.72 -3.06 -23.35
C ALA A 32 -6.76 -2.62 -24.39
N GLY A 33 -6.32 -2.40 -25.63
CA GLY A 33 -7.18 -1.87 -26.70
C GLY A 33 -7.79 -0.52 -26.35
N SER A 34 -9.12 -0.44 -26.29
CA SER A 34 -9.84 0.78 -25.90
C SER A 34 -10.07 0.92 -24.39
N GLN A 35 -9.82 -0.13 -23.63
CA GLN A 35 -9.99 -0.12 -22.17
C GLN A 35 -8.71 0.36 -21.49
N LYS A 36 -8.86 1.19 -20.46
CA LYS A 36 -7.73 1.70 -19.70
C LYS A 36 -8.07 2.00 -18.24
N VAL A 37 -7.08 1.82 -17.39
CA VAL A 37 -7.08 2.36 -16.02
C VAL A 37 -5.95 3.37 -15.93
N THR A 38 -6.24 4.59 -15.48
CA THR A 38 -5.25 5.65 -15.28
C THR A 38 -5.21 6.06 -13.83
N TYR A 39 -4.04 6.48 -13.38
CA TYR A 39 -3.79 6.89 -12.00
C TYR A 39 -3.22 8.31 -11.99
N ILE A 40 -3.61 9.09 -11.00
CA ILE A 40 -3.09 10.43 -10.75
C ILE A 40 -2.44 10.43 -9.38
N TYR A 41 -1.19 10.88 -9.33
CA TYR A 41 -0.41 10.98 -8.10
C TYR A 41 -0.03 12.42 -7.80
N SER A 42 0.17 12.72 -6.53
CA SER A 42 0.83 13.95 -6.08
C SER A 42 2.33 13.89 -6.39
N ALA A 43 3.02 15.02 -6.24
CA ALA A 43 4.49 15.08 -6.37
C ALA A 43 5.22 14.22 -5.30
N SER A 44 4.56 13.91 -4.19
CA SER A 44 5.07 13.02 -3.13
C SER A 44 4.75 11.54 -3.36
N GLY A 45 4.05 11.19 -4.46
CA GLY A 45 3.69 9.81 -4.78
C GLY A 45 2.39 9.32 -4.15
N GLU A 46 1.62 10.18 -3.47
CA GLU A 46 0.30 9.83 -2.97
C GLU A 46 -0.69 9.68 -4.13
N LYS A 47 -1.45 8.60 -4.18
CA LYS A 47 -2.50 8.39 -5.18
C LYS A 47 -3.69 9.31 -4.89
N LEU A 48 -3.98 10.21 -5.83
CA LEU A 48 -5.06 11.20 -5.74
C LEU A 48 -6.33 10.76 -6.45
N ALA A 49 -6.20 10.05 -7.56
CA ALA A 49 -7.35 9.56 -8.31
C ALA A 49 -7.02 8.32 -9.13
N THR A 50 -8.07 7.55 -9.42
CA THR A 50 -8.07 6.45 -10.40
C THR A 50 -9.22 6.68 -11.37
N ASN A 51 -8.98 6.45 -12.65
CA ASN A 51 -10.02 6.44 -13.67
C ASN A 51 -10.02 5.06 -14.36
N ALA A 52 -11.04 4.28 -14.11
CA ALA A 52 -11.24 2.99 -14.75
C ALA A 52 -12.34 3.11 -15.82
N ASN A 53 -11.93 3.22 -17.10
CA ASN A 53 -12.86 3.31 -18.24
C ASN A 53 -13.93 4.42 -18.10
N GLY A 54 -13.54 5.59 -17.56
CA GLY A 54 -14.45 6.71 -17.33
C GLY A 54 -15.08 6.76 -15.92
N SER A 55 -14.92 5.72 -15.12
CA SER A 55 -15.32 5.73 -13.70
C SER A 55 -14.20 6.30 -12.85
N LEU A 56 -14.41 7.51 -12.32
CA LEU A 56 -13.43 8.21 -11.48
C LEU A 56 -13.64 7.87 -10.01
N THR A 57 -12.54 7.65 -9.32
CA THR A 57 -12.47 7.56 -7.87
C THR A 57 -11.40 8.54 -7.37
N TYR A 58 -11.74 9.38 -6.40
CA TYR A 58 -10.83 10.35 -5.80
C TYR A 58 -10.48 9.94 -4.39
N TYR A 59 -9.20 10.06 -4.03
CA TYR A 59 -8.66 9.75 -2.71
C TYR A 59 -8.26 11.05 -2.01
N ARG A 60 -8.77 11.26 -0.81
CA ARG A 60 -8.46 12.42 0.03
C ARG A 60 -8.16 11.91 1.45
N SER A 61 -6.92 11.50 1.67
CA SER A 61 -6.52 10.80 2.89
C SER A 61 -7.41 9.55 3.10
N VAL A 62 -8.14 9.46 4.20
CA VAL A 62 -9.02 8.32 4.53
C VAL A 62 -10.39 8.36 3.82
N MET A 63 -10.73 9.44 3.13
CA MET A 63 -12.02 9.64 2.47
C MET A 63 -11.91 9.33 0.98
N VAL A 64 -12.85 8.52 0.48
CA VAL A 64 -12.91 8.12 -0.94
C VAL A 64 -14.21 8.59 -1.56
N TYR A 65 -14.10 9.26 -2.72
CA TYR A 65 -15.20 9.89 -3.42
C TYR A 65 -15.37 9.29 -4.83
N GLY A 66 -16.60 9.28 -5.31
CA GLY A 66 -16.95 8.85 -6.65
C GLY A 66 -16.88 9.95 -7.70
N ASN A 67 -17.27 9.59 -8.92
CA ASN A 67 -17.26 10.44 -10.11
C ASN A 67 -18.13 11.72 -9.95
N ASP A 68 -19.19 11.64 -9.17
CA ASP A 68 -20.09 12.76 -8.85
C ASP A 68 -19.61 13.62 -7.67
N ASN A 69 -18.37 13.42 -7.24
CA ASN A 69 -17.75 14.05 -6.07
C ASN A 69 -18.50 13.76 -4.75
N LYS A 70 -19.32 12.71 -4.72
CA LYS A 70 -19.96 12.25 -3.48
C LYS A 70 -19.07 11.28 -2.74
N LEU A 71 -19.11 11.37 -1.41
CA LEU A 71 -18.40 10.41 -0.54
C LEU A 71 -18.94 8.99 -0.81
N LEU A 72 -18.03 8.06 -1.09
CA LEU A 72 -18.33 6.63 -1.19
C LEU A 72 -18.17 5.97 0.19
N TYR A 73 -17.02 6.16 0.80
CA TYR A 73 -16.72 5.63 2.13
C TYR A 73 -15.57 6.38 2.79
N ILE A 74 -15.46 6.19 4.09
CA ILE A 74 -14.34 6.63 4.94
C ILE A 74 -13.64 5.38 5.45
N LEU A 75 -12.31 5.32 5.33
CA LEU A 75 -11.48 4.30 5.96
C LEU A 75 -11.32 4.61 7.44
N THR A 76 -11.46 3.58 8.27
CA THR A 76 -11.18 3.63 9.71
C THR A 76 -10.20 2.51 10.07
N PRO A 77 -9.55 2.55 11.24
CA PRO A 77 -8.68 1.46 11.68
C PRO A 77 -9.39 0.10 11.71
N GLU A 78 -10.68 0.10 12.05
CA GLU A 78 -11.48 -1.11 12.18
C GLU A 78 -12.11 -1.57 10.86
N GLY A 79 -12.21 -0.67 9.84
CA GLY A 79 -12.88 -1.00 8.59
C GLY A 79 -13.28 0.19 7.74
N THR A 80 -14.57 0.31 7.38
CA THR A 80 -15.09 1.43 6.58
C THR A 80 -16.44 1.92 7.10
N VAL A 81 -16.69 3.21 6.87
CA VAL A 81 -18.04 3.80 6.97
C VAL A 81 -18.50 4.11 5.56
N THR A 82 -19.43 3.31 5.04
CA THR A 82 -19.96 3.45 3.66
C THR A 82 -21.18 4.33 3.66
N ARG A 83 -21.22 5.30 2.74
CA ARG A 83 -22.39 6.12 2.47
C ARG A 83 -23.34 5.36 1.55
N ASN A 84 -24.63 5.35 1.90
CA ASN A 84 -25.68 4.77 1.08
C ASN A 84 -26.72 5.84 0.75
N GLU A 85 -27.19 5.87 -0.49
CA GLU A 85 -28.29 6.71 -0.92
C GLU A 85 -29.56 5.85 -1.05
N GLY A 86 -30.60 6.22 -0.33
CA GLY A 86 -31.89 5.61 -0.40
C GLY A 86 -32.99 6.62 -0.73
N SER A 87 -34.19 6.16 -1.03
CA SER A 87 -35.37 7.02 -1.28
C SER A 87 -35.73 7.92 -0.09
N SER A 88 -35.32 7.52 1.13
CA SER A 88 -35.57 8.25 2.38
C SER A 88 -34.40 9.16 2.79
N GLY A 89 -33.37 9.31 1.93
CA GLY A 89 -32.19 10.13 2.20
C GLY A 89 -30.90 9.33 2.30
N THR A 90 -29.84 10.00 2.76
CA THR A 90 -28.51 9.43 2.94
C THR A 90 -28.41 8.72 4.27
N THR A 91 -27.87 7.50 4.27
CA THR A 91 -27.55 6.72 5.47
C THR A 91 -26.10 6.28 5.44
N TYR A 92 -25.58 5.82 6.57
CA TYR A 92 -24.20 5.34 6.71
C TYR A 92 -24.19 3.96 7.33
N THR A 93 -23.39 3.05 6.76
CA THR A 93 -23.20 1.70 7.29
C THR A 93 -21.76 1.53 7.77
N TYR A 94 -21.62 1.09 9.01
CA TYR A 94 -20.33 0.73 9.58
C TYR A 94 -19.98 -0.71 9.20
N ASN A 95 -18.82 -0.90 8.60
CA ASN A 95 -18.28 -2.20 8.23
C ASN A 95 -17.00 -2.47 9.02
N TYR A 96 -16.95 -3.56 9.73
CA TYR A 96 -15.83 -3.98 10.55
C TYR A 96 -15.06 -5.10 9.85
N PHE A 97 -13.74 -4.98 9.78
CA PHE A 97 -12.86 -5.96 9.14
C PHE A 97 -12.31 -6.94 10.17
N LYS A 98 -12.56 -8.22 9.97
CA LYS A 98 -11.85 -9.28 10.66
C LYS A 98 -10.61 -9.64 9.85
N ARG A 99 -9.42 -9.39 10.42
CA ARG A 99 -8.13 -9.58 9.77
C ARG A 99 -7.40 -10.78 10.36
N ASP A 100 -6.55 -11.40 9.54
CA ASP A 100 -5.59 -12.41 9.99
C ASP A 100 -4.28 -11.76 10.52
N GLN A 101 -3.30 -12.59 10.87
CA GLN A 101 -2.02 -12.17 11.45
C GLN A 101 -1.15 -11.31 10.51
N VAL A 102 -1.39 -11.36 9.19
CA VAL A 102 -0.69 -10.53 8.20
C VAL A 102 -1.55 -9.34 7.73
N GLY A 103 -2.64 -9.05 8.43
CA GLY A 103 -3.52 -7.93 8.17
C GLY A 103 -4.52 -8.13 7.03
N SER A 104 -4.63 -9.35 6.46
CA SER A 104 -5.56 -9.62 5.37
C SER A 104 -7.00 -9.70 5.87
N THR A 105 -7.93 -9.04 5.20
CA THR A 105 -9.34 -9.04 5.57
C THR A 105 -9.98 -10.39 5.25
N ARG A 106 -10.34 -11.15 6.29
CA ARG A 106 -10.96 -12.47 6.20
C ARG A 106 -12.50 -12.39 6.16
N ALA A 107 -13.06 -11.42 6.86
CA ALA A 107 -14.50 -11.16 6.82
C ALA A 107 -14.79 -9.68 7.00
N VAL A 108 -15.90 -9.24 6.40
CA VAL A 108 -16.48 -7.92 6.60
C VAL A 108 -17.81 -8.09 7.29
N LEU A 109 -17.95 -7.48 8.46
CA LEU A 109 -19.17 -7.48 9.27
C LEU A 109 -19.82 -6.11 9.16
N SER A 110 -21.01 -6.03 8.56
CA SER A 110 -21.80 -4.79 8.47
C SER A 110 -22.77 -4.66 9.63
N ALA A 111 -22.86 -3.46 10.21
CA ALA A 111 -23.87 -3.13 11.21
C ALA A 111 -25.25 -2.99 10.54
N VAL A 112 -26.20 -3.81 10.98
CA VAL A 112 -27.60 -3.77 10.55
C VAL A 112 -28.48 -3.70 11.79
N GLY A 113 -29.02 -2.51 12.08
CA GLY A 113 -29.69 -2.24 13.34
C GLY A 113 -28.74 -2.46 14.53
N THR A 114 -29.08 -3.37 15.44
CA THR A 114 -28.26 -3.73 16.62
C THR A 114 -27.41 -4.99 16.42
N THR A 115 -27.36 -5.55 15.20
CA THR A 115 -26.64 -6.79 14.90
C THR A 115 -25.54 -6.58 13.88
N LEU A 116 -24.55 -7.48 13.86
CA LEU A 116 -23.52 -7.54 12.85
C LEU A 116 -23.82 -8.71 11.91
N GLN A 117 -23.82 -8.45 10.61
CA GLN A 117 -24.00 -9.44 9.57
C GLN A 117 -22.71 -9.61 8.77
N ASN A 118 -22.30 -10.85 8.53
CA ASN A 118 -21.18 -11.14 7.65
C ASN A 118 -21.62 -10.91 6.19
N VAL A 119 -21.07 -9.87 5.57
CA VAL A 119 -21.43 -9.46 4.19
C VAL A 119 -20.37 -9.83 3.16
N GLN A 120 -19.17 -10.18 3.61
CA GLN A 120 -18.06 -10.64 2.75
C GLN A 120 -17.17 -11.60 3.55
N SER A 121 -16.77 -12.70 2.91
CA SER A 121 -15.73 -13.60 3.43
C SER A 121 -14.71 -13.84 2.34
N THR A 122 -13.43 -13.87 2.71
CA THR A 122 -12.33 -14.02 1.75
C THR A 122 -11.28 -14.97 2.31
N ASP A 123 -10.94 -16.01 1.54
CA ASP A 123 -9.83 -16.90 1.78
C ASP A 123 -8.71 -16.63 0.78
N TYR A 124 -7.47 -16.81 1.21
CA TYR A 124 -6.30 -16.50 0.41
C TYR A 124 -5.34 -17.67 0.32
N TYR A 125 -4.72 -17.83 -0.85
CA TYR A 125 -3.46 -18.55 -0.96
C TYR A 125 -2.34 -17.80 -0.22
N PRO A 126 -1.24 -18.43 0.14
CA PRO A 126 -0.17 -17.81 0.95
C PRO A 126 0.34 -16.47 0.40
N PHE A 127 0.41 -16.30 -0.91
CA PHE A 127 0.83 -15.06 -1.58
C PHE A 127 -0.33 -14.08 -1.85
N GLY A 128 -1.48 -14.25 -1.20
CA GLY A 128 -2.55 -13.25 -1.20
C GLY A 128 -3.55 -13.34 -2.35
N LEU A 129 -3.43 -14.34 -3.25
CA LEU A 129 -4.46 -14.58 -4.25
C LEU A 129 -5.73 -15.06 -3.53
N ALA A 130 -6.82 -14.30 -3.68
CA ALA A 130 -8.12 -14.70 -3.15
C ALA A 130 -8.69 -15.86 -3.95
N HIS A 131 -9.12 -16.95 -3.28
CA HIS A 131 -9.65 -18.14 -3.95
C HIS A 131 -11.10 -18.47 -3.57
N SER A 132 -11.59 -17.93 -2.47
CA SER A 132 -12.97 -18.12 -2.03
C SER A 132 -13.47 -16.79 -1.49
N THR A 133 -14.34 -16.12 -2.25
CA THR A 133 -14.79 -14.79 -1.90
C THR A 133 -16.25 -14.64 -2.23
N ASN A 134 -17.03 -14.29 -1.22
CA ASN A 134 -18.38 -13.81 -1.39
C ASN A 134 -18.38 -12.28 -1.44
N ASN A 135 -19.02 -11.68 -2.46
CA ASN A 135 -19.25 -10.24 -2.53
C ASN A 135 -17.99 -9.36 -2.49
N LEU A 136 -17.00 -9.62 -3.34
CA LEU A 136 -15.78 -8.79 -3.49
C LEU A 136 -16.04 -7.29 -3.63
N ASN A 137 -17.23 -6.92 -4.09
CA ASN A 137 -17.62 -5.54 -4.29
C ASN A 137 -17.98 -4.77 -3.01
N LYS A 138 -18.01 -5.44 -1.84
CA LYS A 138 -18.31 -4.79 -0.56
C LYS A 138 -17.12 -4.12 0.08
N ASN A 139 -15.94 -4.70 -0.12
CA ASN A 139 -14.69 -4.15 0.37
C ASN A 139 -13.54 -4.53 -0.57
N LYS A 140 -12.72 -3.54 -0.93
CA LYS A 140 -11.52 -3.71 -1.76
C LYS A 140 -10.23 -3.88 -0.96
N TYR A 141 -10.25 -3.58 0.34
CA TYR A 141 -9.07 -3.67 1.21
C TYR A 141 -8.94 -5.10 1.71
N LEU A 142 -8.14 -5.91 1.00
CA LEU A 142 -8.11 -7.36 1.15
C LEU A 142 -6.77 -7.83 1.71
N PHE A 143 -5.91 -8.42 0.89
CA PHE A 143 -4.62 -8.96 1.29
C PHE A 143 -3.72 -7.90 1.94
N SER A 144 -3.18 -8.21 3.13
CA SER A 144 -2.41 -7.26 3.96
C SER A 144 -3.11 -5.91 4.18
N GLY A 145 -4.45 -5.89 4.12
CA GLY A 145 -5.25 -4.66 4.21
C GLY A 145 -5.08 -3.71 3.03
N LYS A 146 -4.49 -4.15 1.91
CA LYS A 146 -4.22 -3.32 0.75
C LYS A 146 -5.38 -3.28 -0.23
N GLU A 147 -5.49 -2.14 -0.94
CA GLU A 147 -6.55 -1.94 -1.92
C GLU A 147 -6.33 -2.81 -3.16
N LEU A 148 -7.31 -3.65 -3.47
CA LEU A 148 -7.38 -4.38 -4.72
C LEU A 148 -7.78 -3.42 -5.84
N GLN A 149 -7.00 -3.37 -6.92
CA GLN A 149 -7.32 -2.61 -8.11
C GLN A 149 -8.33 -3.39 -8.95
N ASP A 150 -9.60 -3.03 -8.80
CA ASP A 150 -10.76 -3.71 -9.41
C ASP A 150 -11.13 -3.17 -10.79
N GLY A 151 -10.39 -2.19 -11.31
CA GLY A 151 -10.56 -1.69 -12.66
C GLY A 151 -10.48 -2.81 -13.69
N THR A 152 -11.37 -2.78 -14.68
CA THR A 152 -11.45 -3.80 -15.72
C THR A 152 -10.65 -3.37 -16.95
N VAL A 153 -9.77 -4.25 -17.43
CA VAL A 153 -9.06 -4.13 -18.70
C VAL A 153 -9.10 -5.48 -19.42
N ASN A 154 -9.20 -5.47 -20.74
CA ASN A 154 -9.34 -6.69 -21.54
C ASN A 154 -10.44 -7.64 -21.03
N ASN A 155 -11.57 -7.06 -20.58
CA ASN A 155 -12.73 -7.75 -19.99
C ASN A 155 -12.42 -8.60 -18.74
N GLN A 156 -11.31 -8.34 -18.06
CA GLN A 156 -10.96 -8.97 -16.79
C GLN A 156 -10.54 -7.92 -15.78
N MET A 157 -10.75 -8.23 -14.49
CA MET A 157 -10.30 -7.39 -13.40
C MET A 157 -8.77 -7.31 -13.38
N LEU A 158 -8.22 -6.12 -13.17
CA LEU A 158 -6.77 -5.91 -13.09
C LEU A 158 -6.15 -6.74 -11.97
N GLY A 159 -6.74 -6.73 -10.76
CA GLY A 159 -6.41 -7.65 -9.68
C GLY A 159 -5.02 -7.46 -9.06
N LEU A 160 -4.44 -6.27 -9.20
CA LEU A 160 -3.21 -5.89 -8.51
C LEU A 160 -3.55 -5.31 -7.14
N TYR A 161 -2.67 -5.47 -6.15
CA TYR A 161 -2.79 -4.80 -4.85
C TYR A 161 -1.90 -3.56 -4.81
N ASP A 162 -2.45 -2.45 -4.36
CA ASP A 162 -1.74 -1.20 -4.20
C ASP A 162 -1.14 -1.10 -2.79
N PHE A 163 0.17 -1.20 -2.69
CA PHE A 163 0.90 -1.06 -1.42
C PHE A 163 1.42 0.37 -1.20
N GLY A 164 1.10 1.29 -2.11
CA GLY A 164 1.59 2.65 -2.09
C GLY A 164 2.82 2.82 -2.97
N MET A 165 3.98 2.36 -2.53
CA MET A 165 5.22 2.51 -3.29
C MET A 165 5.33 1.55 -4.48
N ARG A 166 4.67 0.39 -4.43
CA ARG A 166 4.66 -0.62 -5.51
C ARG A 166 3.29 -1.25 -5.65
N GLN A 167 3.01 -1.74 -6.85
CA GLN A 167 1.88 -2.65 -7.06
C GLN A 167 2.33 -4.11 -7.00
N TYR A 168 1.49 -4.93 -6.39
CA TYR A 168 1.76 -6.34 -6.14
C TYR A 168 0.80 -7.23 -6.94
N ASP A 169 1.34 -8.20 -7.66
CA ASP A 169 0.56 -9.22 -8.37
C ASP A 169 0.55 -10.53 -7.56
N ALA A 170 -0.55 -10.79 -6.86
CA ALA A 170 -0.72 -11.98 -6.04
C ALA A 170 -0.78 -13.28 -6.86
N ILE A 171 -1.07 -13.21 -8.17
CA ILE A 171 -1.13 -14.40 -9.04
C ILE A 171 0.27 -14.96 -9.27
N ILE A 172 1.26 -14.08 -9.42
CA ILE A 172 2.66 -14.49 -9.62
C ILE A 172 3.50 -14.34 -8.33
N GLY A 173 2.91 -13.80 -7.25
CA GLY A 173 3.58 -13.60 -5.97
C GLY A 173 4.74 -12.60 -6.03
N ARG A 174 4.62 -11.52 -6.85
CA ARG A 174 5.72 -10.61 -7.13
C ARG A 174 5.28 -9.16 -7.25
N TRP A 175 6.22 -8.26 -7.01
CA TRP A 175 6.08 -6.84 -7.32
C TRP A 175 6.15 -6.59 -8.83
N THR A 176 5.48 -5.54 -9.31
CA THR A 176 5.53 -5.10 -10.71
C THR A 176 6.73 -4.22 -11.03
N THR A 177 7.40 -3.69 -10.01
CA THR A 177 8.57 -2.81 -10.13
C THR A 177 9.70 -3.27 -9.21
N LEU A 178 10.92 -2.81 -9.46
CA LEU A 178 12.09 -3.11 -8.62
C LEU A 178 11.90 -2.55 -7.20
N ASP A 179 12.48 -3.26 -6.25
CA ASP A 179 12.60 -2.78 -4.87
C ASP A 179 13.62 -1.65 -4.79
N LEU A 180 13.23 -0.53 -4.20
CA LEU A 180 14.15 0.58 -3.93
C LEU A 180 15.30 0.18 -2.99
N TYR A 181 15.05 -0.82 -2.12
CA TYR A 181 16.01 -1.38 -1.20
C TYR A 181 16.63 -2.72 -1.67
N ALA A 182 16.57 -3.02 -2.97
CA ALA A 182 17.08 -4.29 -3.52
C ALA A 182 18.53 -4.59 -3.12
N LEU A 183 19.37 -3.56 -3.01
CA LEU A 183 20.77 -3.71 -2.60
C LEU A 183 20.94 -4.17 -1.15
N LYS A 184 19.93 -3.98 -0.30
CA LYS A 184 19.92 -4.47 1.09
C LYS A 184 19.77 -5.99 1.16
N TYR A 185 19.21 -6.59 0.12
CA TYR A 185 18.90 -8.03 0.07
C TYR A 185 19.47 -8.71 -1.19
N PRO A 186 20.82 -8.75 -1.36
CA PRO A 186 21.45 -9.20 -2.61
C PRO A 186 21.21 -10.69 -2.90
N GLY A 187 20.79 -11.47 -1.90
CA GLY A 187 20.52 -12.91 -2.04
C GLY A 187 19.14 -13.27 -2.58
N VAL A 188 18.25 -12.27 -2.82
CA VAL A 188 16.88 -12.51 -3.29
C VAL A 188 16.54 -11.64 -4.49
N SER A 189 15.56 -12.07 -5.27
CA SER A 189 15.09 -11.29 -6.42
C SER A 189 14.54 -9.93 -5.96
N PRO A 190 14.85 -8.81 -6.64
CA PRO A 190 14.32 -7.49 -6.30
C PRO A 190 12.80 -7.35 -6.53
N TYR A 191 12.17 -8.36 -7.09
CA TYR A 191 10.70 -8.43 -7.27
C TYR A 191 10.02 -9.37 -6.25
N ASN A 192 10.77 -9.95 -5.29
CA ASN A 192 10.18 -10.86 -4.33
C ASN A 192 9.27 -10.12 -3.35
N TYR A 193 8.22 -10.79 -2.88
CA TYR A 193 7.38 -10.32 -1.79
C TYR A 193 7.81 -11.00 -0.49
N CYS A 194 8.06 -10.19 0.54
CA CYS A 194 8.33 -10.65 1.91
C CYS A 194 9.36 -11.78 1.99
N LEU A 195 10.48 -11.69 1.26
CA LEU A 195 11.55 -12.70 1.21
C LEU A 195 11.04 -14.12 0.92
N ASN A 196 9.95 -14.25 0.16
CA ASN A 196 9.17 -15.48 -0.09
C ASN A 196 8.61 -16.14 1.17
N ASN A 197 8.36 -15.38 2.24
CA ASN A 197 7.75 -15.83 3.49
C ASN A 197 6.51 -14.99 3.87
N PRO A 198 5.48 -14.92 3.00
CA PRO A 198 4.32 -14.04 3.16
C PRO A 198 3.38 -14.42 4.32
N MET A 199 3.57 -15.61 4.91
CA MET A 199 2.77 -16.06 6.06
C MET A 199 3.27 -15.48 7.39
N ASN A 200 4.53 -15.03 7.44
CA ASN A 200 5.18 -14.55 8.66
C ASN A 200 5.69 -13.10 8.53
N LEU A 201 5.77 -12.58 7.31
CA LEU A 201 6.26 -11.24 7.03
C LEU A 201 5.19 -10.45 6.28
N ILE A 202 5.15 -9.17 6.54
CA ILE A 202 4.34 -8.19 5.80
C ILE A 202 5.25 -7.11 5.23
N ASP A 203 4.80 -6.46 4.17
CA ASP A 203 5.43 -5.23 3.67
C ASP A 203 4.39 -4.10 3.75
N PRO A 204 4.46 -3.23 4.77
CA PRO A 204 3.40 -2.24 4.99
C PRO A 204 3.27 -1.19 3.89
N PHE A 205 4.35 -0.89 3.17
CA PHE A 205 4.40 0.22 2.22
C PHE A 205 4.85 -0.19 0.81
N GLY A 206 5.16 -1.45 0.59
CA GLY A 206 5.79 -1.90 -0.65
C GLY A 206 7.25 -1.50 -0.74
N LEU A 207 7.99 -1.52 0.38
CA LEU A 207 9.41 -1.16 0.47
C LEU A 207 10.23 -2.24 1.16
N GLU A 208 9.84 -2.61 2.37
CA GLU A 208 10.66 -3.48 3.22
C GLU A 208 9.77 -4.46 4.00
N PRO A 209 10.09 -5.76 3.97
CA PRO A 209 9.38 -6.75 4.78
C PRO A 209 9.70 -6.58 6.27
N THR A 210 8.70 -6.77 7.11
CA THR A 210 8.81 -6.58 8.56
C THR A 210 8.02 -7.63 9.32
N LYS A 211 8.39 -7.90 10.57
CA LYS A 211 7.72 -8.85 11.46
C LYS A 211 7.19 -8.20 12.73
N ASP A 212 7.83 -7.13 13.18
CA ASP A 212 7.44 -6.48 14.43
C ASP A 212 6.21 -5.59 14.25
N SER A 213 5.38 -5.57 15.28
CA SER A 213 4.19 -4.73 15.32
C SER A 213 4.37 -3.55 16.26
N MET A 214 4.11 -2.35 15.77
CA MET A 214 3.88 -1.17 16.61
C MET A 214 2.43 -0.72 16.46
N SER A 215 1.85 -0.20 17.55
CA SER A 215 0.59 0.51 17.43
C SER A 215 0.79 1.75 16.55
N ASP A 216 -0.08 1.94 15.56
CA ASP A 216 -0.09 3.15 14.71
C ASP A 216 -0.65 4.39 15.44
N GLY A 217 -0.95 4.25 16.74
CA GLY A 217 -1.57 5.29 17.57
C GLY A 217 -3.08 5.48 17.33
N ASN A 218 -3.66 4.78 16.33
CA ASN A 218 -5.06 4.89 15.92
C ASN A 218 -5.83 3.57 16.10
N GLY A 219 -5.30 2.65 16.91
CA GLY A 219 -5.91 1.33 17.16
C GLY A 219 -5.52 0.25 16.14
N GLY A 220 -4.68 0.57 15.15
CA GLY A 220 -4.06 -0.37 14.24
C GLY A 220 -2.68 -0.84 14.75
N TRP A 221 -2.12 -1.82 14.04
CA TRP A 221 -0.80 -2.37 14.31
C TRP A 221 0.08 -2.25 13.09
N ILE A 222 1.25 -1.62 13.23
CA ILE A 222 2.32 -1.61 12.23
C ILE A 222 3.34 -2.66 12.66
N TYR A 223 3.67 -3.59 11.79
CA TYR A 223 4.61 -4.67 12.07
C TYR A 223 5.98 -4.33 11.46
N TYR A 224 7.02 -4.33 12.27
CA TYR A 224 8.41 -4.12 11.84
C TYR A 224 9.22 -5.39 12.11
N TYR A 225 10.12 -5.71 11.21
CA TYR A 225 11.12 -6.76 11.36
C TYR A 225 12.49 -6.22 11.03
N THR A 226 13.32 -6.08 12.04
CA THR A 226 14.76 -5.89 11.83
C THR A 226 15.37 -7.23 11.45
N LEU A 227 15.77 -7.38 10.20
CA LEU A 227 16.59 -8.51 9.80
C LEU A 227 17.97 -8.33 10.43
N ASP A 228 18.51 -9.39 11.04
CA ASP A 228 19.88 -9.39 11.52
C ASP A 228 20.82 -9.01 10.37
N GLU A 229 21.76 -8.13 10.64
CA GLU A 229 22.75 -7.70 9.67
C GLU A 229 23.52 -8.90 9.16
N VAL A 230 23.36 -9.25 7.90
CA VAL A 230 24.15 -10.32 7.27
C VAL A 230 25.53 -9.77 7.00
N THR A 231 26.46 -10.00 7.93
CA THR A 231 27.87 -9.68 7.70
C THR A 231 28.44 -10.67 6.68
N VAL A 232 28.53 -10.24 5.43
CA VAL A 232 29.27 -11.02 4.41
C VAL A 232 30.77 -10.84 4.64
N THR A 233 31.38 -11.77 5.38
CA THR A 233 32.82 -11.85 5.47
C THR A 233 33.37 -12.47 4.19
N GLY A 234 33.69 -11.63 3.21
CA GLY A 234 34.47 -12.04 2.06
C GLY A 234 35.93 -12.10 2.46
N THR A 235 36.55 -13.26 2.44
CA THR A 235 38.02 -13.37 2.45
C THR A 235 38.55 -12.94 1.09
N THR A 236 39.01 -11.69 0.96
CA THR A 236 39.72 -11.23 -0.22
C THR A 236 41.13 -11.79 -0.15
N SER A 237 41.42 -12.85 -0.91
CA SER A 237 42.77 -13.22 -1.24
C SER A 237 43.25 -12.31 -2.40
N GLY A 238 44.04 -11.27 -2.11
CA GLY A 238 44.73 -10.44 -3.12
C GLY A 238 44.18 -9.00 -3.20
N GLY A 239 44.97 -8.16 -2.66
CA GLY A 239 45.12 -6.73 -2.61
C GLY A 239 44.54 -5.83 -3.68
N ASP A 240 43.25 -5.48 -3.58
CA ASP A 240 42.76 -4.25 -4.18
C ASP A 240 41.96 -3.48 -3.13
N LYS A 241 42.42 -2.25 -2.85
CA LYS A 241 41.74 -1.35 -1.94
C LYS A 241 40.37 -0.94 -2.55
N PRO A 242 39.27 -0.92 -1.79
CA PRO A 242 38.03 -0.39 -2.29
C PRO A 242 38.17 1.10 -2.65
N SER A 243 37.64 1.47 -3.80
CA SER A 243 37.59 2.88 -4.25
C SER A 243 36.88 3.75 -3.23
N PRO A 244 37.43 4.90 -2.84
CA PRO A 244 36.72 5.83 -1.97
C PRO A 244 35.63 6.53 -2.77
N GLY A 245 34.35 6.36 -2.38
CA GLY A 245 33.33 7.22 -2.93
C GLY A 245 31.88 6.69 -3.07
N TYR A 246 31.53 5.53 -2.54
CA TYR A 246 30.11 5.16 -2.52
C TYR A 246 29.47 5.64 -1.21
N GLN A 247 28.73 6.75 -1.28
CA GLN A 247 27.80 7.13 -0.24
C GLN A 247 26.41 6.58 -0.64
N PRO A 248 25.75 5.79 0.21
CA PRO A 248 24.39 5.37 -0.09
C PRO A 248 23.48 6.60 -0.14
N TYR A 249 22.79 6.78 -1.26
CA TYR A 249 21.77 7.79 -1.41
C TYR A 249 20.58 7.40 -0.53
N THR A 250 20.36 8.15 0.54
CA THR A 250 19.12 8.10 1.31
C THR A 250 18.16 9.15 0.73
N PRO A 251 17.09 8.76 0.01
CA PRO A 251 16.10 9.72 -0.45
C PRO A 251 15.36 10.28 0.76
N THR A 252 15.53 11.57 1.03
CA THR A 252 14.67 12.31 1.97
C THR A 252 13.41 12.71 1.21
N TRP A 253 12.31 12.05 1.50
CA TRP A 253 11.00 12.44 0.99
C TRP A 253 10.44 13.56 1.86
N PRO A 254 9.99 14.70 1.29
CA PRO A 254 9.28 15.73 2.05
C PRO A 254 7.94 15.13 2.53
N GLY A 255 7.77 14.98 3.84
CA GLY A 255 6.54 14.50 4.46
C GLY A 255 6.63 13.14 5.15
N PHE A 256 7.75 12.41 5.02
CA PHE A 256 7.97 11.20 5.77
C PHE A 256 8.95 11.49 6.94
N ILE A 257 8.42 11.63 8.13
CA ILE A 257 9.22 11.65 9.36
C ILE A 257 9.14 10.22 9.92
N PRO A 258 10.24 9.44 9.91
CA PRO A 258 10.29 8.21 10.70
C PRO A 258 10.34 8.63 12.17
N THR A 259 9.21 8.55 12.87
CA THR A 259 9.20 8.68 14.33
C THR A 259 9.72 7.37 14.91
N GLY A 260 10.94 7.39 15.43
CA GLY A 260 11.46 6.35 16.29
C GLY A 260 12.73 5.66 15.81
N MET A 261 13.85 6.38 15.78
CA MET A 261 15.13 5.78 16.09
C MET A 261 15.47 6.14 17.52
N GLY A 262 15.48 5.15 18.41
CA GLY A 262 16.04 5.24 19.72
C GLY A 262 17.52 5.56 19.64
N ASP A 263 17.96 6.49 20.46
CA ASP A 263 19.33 6.97 20.65
C ASP A 263 20.16 5.83 21.25
N ASP A 264 20.87 5.06 20.41
CA ASP A 264 21.97 4.21 20.86
C ASP A 264 23.26 4.76 20.26
N GLY A 265 24.04 5.36 21.15
CA GLY A 265 25.24 6.14 21.00
C GLY A 265 26.26 5.63 19.95
N GLY A 266 26.19 6.20 18.75
CA GLY A 266 27.25 6.16 17.75
C GLY A 266 27.87 7.55 17.59
N PRO A 267 29.15 7.68 17.17
CA PRO A 267 29.91 8.93 17.19
C PRO A 267 29.31 9.99 16.26
N GLY A 268 29.15 11.19 16.83
CA GLY A 268 28.41 12.32 16.30
C GLY A 268 28.85 12.83 14.93
N TYR A 269 27.85 13.08 14.10
CA TYR A 269 27.96 13.98 12.96
C TYR A 269 27.37 15.35 13.34
N PRO A 270 28.02 16.46 12.95
CA PRO A 270 27.50 17.79 13.24
C PRO A 270 26.23 18.06 12.41
N GLY A 271 25.13 18.33 13.09
CA GLY A 271 23.87 18.72 12.48
C GLY A 271 23.91 20.12 11.86
N PRO A 272 23.07 20.41 10.86
CA PRO A 272 22.93 21.74 10.31
C PRO A 272 22.25 22.68 11.29
N VAL A 273 22.82 23.87 11.42
CA VAL A 273 22.36 24.97 12.28
C VAL A 273 20.98 25.49 11.85
N GLY A 274 20.14 25.63 12.77
CA GLY A 274 18.98 26.43 13.04
C GLY A 274 18.19 27.09 11.91
N GLY A 275 16.92 26.71 11.83
CA GLY A 275 15.83 27.48 11.28
C GLY A 275 14.54 26.93 11.85
N GLY A 276 14.06 27.53 12.96
CA GLY A 276 12.85 27.10 13.66
C GLY A 276 11.61 27.27 12.79
N VAL A 277 10.88 26.19 12.61
CA VAL A 277 9.49 26.20 12.15
C VAL A 277 8.62 25.78 13.33
N PRO A 278 7.54 26.50 13.68
CA PRO A 278 6.76 26.19 14.86
C PRO A 278 6.07 24.84 14.69
N MET A 279 6.16 24.02 15.73
CA MET A 279 5.36 22.81 15.89
C MET A 279 3.88 23.18 15.85
N LEU A 280 3.16 22.62 14.89
CA LEU A 280 1.71 22.53 14.97
C LEU A 280 1.39 21.37 15.90
N GLU A 281 0.92 21.73 17.10
CA GLU A 281 0.35 20.81 18.07
C GLU A 281 -0.81 20.02 17.47
N ASN A 282 -0.88 18.75 17.83
CA ASN A 282 -1.95 17.81 17.57
C ASN A 282 -3.33 18.44 17.75
N ALA A 283 -3.98 18.78 16.65
CA ALA A 283 -5.42 18.97 16.64
C ALA A 283 -6.08 17.60 16.52
N GLY A 284 -6.43 17.00 17.65
CA GLY A 284 -7.33 15.86 17.70
C GLY A 284 -8.64 16.24 17.00
N ALA A 285 -8.89 15.65 15.85
CA ALA A 285 -10.16 15.81 15.17
C ALA A 285 -11.27 15.08 15.94
N ASN A 286 -11.85 15.74 16.94
CA ASN A 286 -13.16 15.38 17.43
C ASN A 286 -14.17 15.70 16.35
N VAL A 287 -14.61 14.69 15.62
CA VAL A 287 -15.74 14.79 14.70
C VAL A 287 -17.01 14.88 15.55
N LEU A 288 -17.46 16.10 15.82
CA LEU A 288 -18.79 16.36 16.37
C LEU A 288 -19.80 16.12 15.26
N ILE A 289 -20.58 15.06 15.41
CA ILE A 289 -21.75 14.82 14.58
C ILE A 289 -22.87 15.77 15.08
N PRO A 290 -23.42 16.68 14.26
CA PRO A 290 -24.56 17.49 14.67
C PRO A 290 -25.76 16.58 14.93
N ARG A 291 -26.34 16.64 16.12
CA ARG A 291 -27.69 16.12 16.37
C ARG A 291 -28.67 17.15 15.81
N GLU A 292 -29.37 16.80 14.76
CA GLU A 292 -30.57 17.52 14.35
C GLU A 292 -31.70 17.27 15.38
N ARG A 293 -32.35 18.34 15.73
CA ARG A 293 -33.58 18.34 16.58
C ARG A 293 -34.80 18.01 15.73
#